data_5707534b4d38223ed3bd04063196221e
#
_entry.id   5707534b4d38223ed3bd04063196221e
#
_cell.length_a   1.000
_cell.length_b   1.000
_cell.length_c   1.000
_cell.angle_alpha   90.00
_cell.angle_beta   90.00
_cell.angle_gamma   90.00
#
_symmetry.space_group_name_H-M   'P 1'
#
loop_
_entity.id
_entity.type
_entity.pdbx_description
1 polymer ?
#
loop_
_entity_poly.entity_id
_entity_poly.type
_entity_poly.pdbx_seq_one_letter_code
_entity_poly.pdbx_strand_id
1 'polypeptide(L)'
;CVDMGTISVDGEQLEAAHQALREAVADCQRAGKRTLVLGGGHETAFGHGAGVLDAFPGEKVGIINLDAHLDLRFADCASSGTPFRQLALECDAQQRGFHYTCIGVSRAANTQALWDEAARRQVAIVEDLEVLTAFETRVLPELERNIAQFDRLYLTIDLDVLPAREMPAVSAPAALGVPLGTLLRIVEPLCRSGKLQAVDLVEFNPLFDIDGQGARAAARVAWQIAHWWR
;
A
#
# COMPACT_ATOMS: atom_id res chain seq x y z
N CYS A 1 -0.56 15.40 14.50
CA CYS A 1 -1.62 14.58 13.88
C CYS A 1 -2.99 15.10 14.32
N VAL A 2 -3.96 15.03 13.43
CA VAL A 2 -5.38 15.33 13.67
C VAL A 2 -6.17 14.11 13.24
N ASP A 3 -7.07 13.63 14.09
CA ASP A 3 -8.02 12.57 13.73
C ASP A 3 -9.14 13.19 12.88
N MET A 4 -9.37 12.63 11.70
CA MET A 4 -10.38 13.09 10.73
C MET A 4 -11.68 12.27 10.80
N GLY A 5 -11.74 11.31 11.70
CA GLY A 5 -12.89 10.41 11.86
C GLY A 5 -12.80 9.14 11.01
N THR A 6 -13.92 8.48 10.85
CA THR A 6 -14.03 7.16 10.21
C THR A 6 -15.02 7.21 9.05
N ILE A 7 -14.64 6.59 7.94
CA ILE A 7 -15.52 6.30 6.82
C ILE A 7 -16.00 4.86 6.98
N SER A 8 -17.31 4.68 7.16
CA SER A 8 -17.92 3.36 7.32
C SER A 8 -18.38 2.79 5.99
N VAL A 9 -18.26 1.47 5.86
CA VAL A 9 -18.90 0.73 4.77
C VAL A 9 -20.23 0.20 5.28
N ASP A 10 -21.33 0.66 4.71
CA ASP A 10 -22.68 0.24 5.07
C ASP A 10 -23.17 -0.86 4.12
N GLY A 11 -23.28 -2.09 4.63
CA GLY A 11 -23.71 -3.23 3.83
C GLY A 11 -22.74 -3.51 2.65
N GLU A 12 -23.29 -3.52 1.43
CA GLU A 12 -22.54 -3.79 0.19
C GLU A 12 -22.07 -2.50 -0.54
N GLN A 13 -22.09 -1.33 0.13
CA GLN A 13 -21.80 -0.04 -0.50
C GLN A 13 -20.31 0.30 -0.47
N LEU A 14 -19.46 -0.62 -0.88
CA LEU A 14 -18.00 -0.46 -0.87
C LEU A 14 -17.55 0.70 -1.78
N GLU A 15 -18.12 0.81 -2.98
CA GLU A 15 -17.76 1.86 -3.94
C GLU A 15 -18.11 3.27 -3.41
N ALA A 16 -19.19 3.41 -2.64
CA ALA A 16 -19.53 4.68 -2.01
C ALA A 16 -18.52 5.07 -0.93
N ALA A 17 -18.03 4.11 -0.15
CA ALA A 17 -16.97 4.33 0.83
C ALA A 17 -15.64 4.69 0.16
N HIS A 18 -15.29 4.03 -0.95
CA HIS A 18 -14.11 4.38 -1.76
C HIS A 18 -14.19 5.82 -2.28
N GLN A 19 -15.36 6.24 -2.77
CA GLN A 19 -15.57 7.60 -3.27
C GLN A 19 -15.45 8.62 -2.13
N ALA A 20 -16.06 8.37 -0.97
CA ALA A 20 -15.94 9.23 0.19
C ALA A 20 -14.48 9.37 0.69
N LEU A 21 -13.72 8.26 0.69
CA LEU A 21 -12.30 8.28 1.03
C LEU A 21 -11.49 9.09 0.00
N ARG A 22 -11.75 8.87 -1.28
CA ARG A 22 -11.10 9.60 -2.38
C ARG A 22 -11.27 11.11 -2.22
N GLU A 23 -12.49 11.57 -1.95
CA GLU A 23 -12.79 12.99 -1.77
C GLU A 23 -12.10 13.57 -0.54
N ALA A 24 -12.19 12.89 0.61
CA ALA A 24 -11.56 13.32 1.85
C ALA A 24 -10.02 13.41 1.72
N VAL A 25 -9.41 12.42 1.07
CA VAL A 25 -7.96 12.40 0.83
C VAL A 25 -7.56 13.53 -0.12
N ALA A 26 -8.26 13.70 -1.24
CA ALA A 26 -7.97 14.75 -2.21
C ALA A 26 -8.03 16.14 -1.56
N ASP A 27 -9.03 16.40 -0.72
CA ASP A 27 -9.18 17.67 -0.01
C ASP A 27 -8.06 17.90 1.01
N CYS A 28 -7.69 16.88 1.77
CA CYS A 28 -6.55 16.95 2.68
C CYS A 28 -5.25 17.27 1.95
N GLN A 29 -4.99 16.57 0.84
CA GLN A 29 -3.77 16.74 0.05
C GLN A 29 -3.70 18.14 -0.59
N ARG A 30 -4.81 18.64 -1.16
CA ARG A 30 -4.91 20.01 -1.71
C ARG A 30 -4.70 21.09 -0.63
N ALA A 31 -5.10 20.79 0.61
CA ALA A 31 -4.82 21.65 1.77
C ALA A 31 -3.38 21.51 2.31
N GLY A 32 -2.49 20.82 1.60
CA GLY A 32 -1.09 20.61 1.98
C GLY A 32 -0.91 19.68 3.18
N LYS A 33 -1.89 18.83 3.46
CA LYS A 33 -1.82 17.82 4.54
C LYS A 33 -1.45 16.47 3.97
N ARG A 34 -0.72 15.69 4.74
CA ARG A 34 -0.42 14.29 4.47
C ARG A 34 -1.49 13.41 5.13
N THR A 35 -1.78 12.27 4.55
CA THR A 35 -2.82 11.36 5.04
C THR A 35 -2.24 10.02 5.49
N LEU A 36 -2.60 9.60 6.70
CA LEU A 36 -2.38 8.24 7.19
C LEU A 36 -3.76 7.60 7.40
N VAL A 37 -4.07 6.59 6.60
CA VAL A 37 -5.33 5.84 6.68
C VAL A 37 -5.06 4.52 7.40
N LEU A 38 -5.90 4.21 8.39
CA LEU A 38 -5.93 2.90 9.03
C LEU A 38 -7.18 2.22 8.50
N GLY A 39 -6.99 1.32 7.55
CA GLY A 39 -8.09 0.84 6.73
C GLY A 39 -8.58 -0.55 7.10
N GLY A 40 -9.61 -0.98 6.42
CA GLY A 40 -10.12 -2.34 6.38
C GLY A 40 -9.23 -3.25 5.53
N GLY A 41 -9.81 -3.88 4.50
CA GLY A 41 -9.08 -4.65 3.51
C GLY A 41 -8.29 -3.77 2.53
N HIS A 42 -7.49 -4.41 1.68
CA HIS A 42 -6.61 -3.67 0.77
C HIS A 42 -7.36 -2.90 -0.33
N GLU A 43 -8.65 -3.15 -0.54
CA GLU A 43 -9.51 -2.31 -1.39
C GLU A 43 -9.49 -0.83 -0.98
N THR A 44 -9.18 -0.52 0.28
CA THR A 44 -8.97 0.85 0.79
C THR A 44 -7.97 1.63 -0.06
N ALA A 45 -6.94 0.95 -0.58
CA ALA A 45 -5.89 1.56 -1.40
C ALA A 45 -6.43 2.16 -2.70
N PHE A 46 -7.56 1.68 -3.22
CA PHE A 46 -8.18 2.29 -4.40
C PHE A 46 -8.67 3.72 -4.10
N GLY A 47 -9.50 3.89 -3.06
CA GLY A 47 -10.01 5.22 -2.69
C GLY A 47 -8.89 6.17 -2.25
N HIS A 48 -7.93 5.68 -1.47
CA HIS A 48 -6.80 6.47 -1.01
C HIS A 48 -5.89 6.90 -2.16
N GLY A 49 -5.45 5.95 -2.99
CA GLY A 49 -4.59 6.22 -4.14
C GLY A 49 -5.24 7.14 -5.17
N ALA A 50 -6.53 6.92 -5.50
CA ALA A 50 -7.28 7.78 -6.40
C ALA A 50 -7.37 9.23 -5.87
N GLY A 51 -7.61 9.41 -4.57
CA GLY A 51 -7.60 10.72 -3.93
C GLY A 51 -6.24 11.44 -4.03
N VAL A 52 -5.15 10.71 -3.88
CA VAL A 52 -3.78 11.25 -4.10
C VAL A 52 -3.60 11.66 -5.56
N LEU A 53 -4.00 10.78 -6.50
CA LEU A 53 -3.90 11.07 -7.93
C LEU A 53 -4.71 12.31 -8.34
N ASP A 54 -5.90 12.49 -7.77
CA ASP A 54 -6.76 13.65 -8.01
C ASP A 54 -6.21 14.96 -7.43
N ALA A 55 -5.45 14.87 -6.34
CA ALA A 55 -4.83 16.04 -5.74
C ALA A 55 -3.62 16.54 -6.55
N PHE A 56 -2.96 15.66 -7.31
CA PHE A 56 -1.73 15.95 -8.06
C PHE A 56 -1.83 15.56 -9.54
N PRO A 57 -2.76 16.17 -10.32
CA PRO A 57 -3.06 15.73 -11.69
C PRO A 57 -1.90 15.93 -12.68
N GLY A 58 -0.98 16.85 -12.39
CA GLY A 58 0.18 17.17 -13.25
C GLY A 58 1.49 16.56 -12.77
N GLU A 59 1.51 15.87 -11.65
CA GLU A 59 2.71 15.31 -11.04
C GLU A 59 2.81 13.79 -11.26
N LYS A 60 4.04 13.29 -11.30
CA LYS A 60 4.30 11.85 -11.34
C LYS A 60 4.21 11.27 -9.93
N VAL A 61 3.17 10.49 -9.69
CA VAL A 61 2.96 9.80 -8.42
C VAL A 61 3.47 8.37 -8.52
N GLY A 62 4.42 8.00 -7.66
CA GLY A 62 4.87 6.61 -7.50
C GLY A 62 4.07 5.93 -6.39
N ILE A 63 3.50 4.77 -6.69
CA ILE A 63 2.78 3.91 -5.75
C ILE A 63 3.73 2.80 -5.31
N ILE A 64 3.98 2.70 -4.01
CA ILE A 64 4.81 1.65 -3.42
C ILE A 64 3.92 0.81 -2.53
N ASN A 65 3.83 -0.48 -2.84
CA ASN A 65 3.07 -1.46 -2.06
C ASN A 65 4.04 -2.41 -1.34
N LEU A 66 3.89 -2.54 -0.03
CA LEU A 66 4.54 -3.57 0.76
C LEU A 66 3.53 -4.68 1.00
N ASP A 67 3.65 -5.79 0.26
CA ASP A 67 2.60 -6.79 0.16
C ASP A 67 3.16 -8.15 -0.31
N ALA A 68 2.58 -9.23 0.19
CA ALA A 68 2.83 -10.57 -0.34
C ALA A 68 2.09 -10.82 -1.67
N HIS A 69 1.10 -9.98 -1.99
CA HIS A 69 0.24 -10.08 -3.17
C HIS A 69 0.46 -8.92 -4.15
N LEU A 70 0.06 -9.10 -5.40
CA LEU A 70 0.15 -8.07 -6.44
C LEU A 70 -1.10 -7.19 -6.53
N ASP A 71 -2.23 -7.68 -6.07
CA ASP A 71 -3.54 -7.03 -6.03
C ASP A 71 -3.97 -6.34 -7.34
N LEU A 72 -3.67 -7.06 -8.42
CA LEU A 72 -3.99 -6.71 -9.81
C LEU A 72 -5.11 -7.59 -10.38
N ARG A 73 -5.94 -8.21 -9.51
CA ARG A 73 -6.97 -9.16 -9.91
C ARG A 73 -8.01 -8.50 -10.82
N PHE A 74 -8.40 -9.23 -11.86
CA PHE A 74 -9.61 -8.92 -12.60
C PHE A 74 -10.82 -9.48 -11.84
N ALA A 75 -11.80 -8.61 -11.59
CA ALA A 75 -13.08 -8.98 -10.99
C ALA A 75 -14.16 -7.97 -11.41
N ASP A 76 -15.42 -8.41 -11.40
CA ASP A 76 -16.56 -7.57 -11.72
C ASP A 76 -16.92 -6.58 -10.60
N CYS A 77 -16.53 -6.91 -9.36
CA CYS A 77 -16.73 -6.08 -8.17
C CYS A 77 -15.39 -5.79 -7.51
N ALA A 78 -15.32 -4.63 -6.84
CA ALA A 78 -14.17 -4.27 -6.01
C ALA A 78 -13.95 -5.26 -4.86
N SER A 79 -12.71 -5.56 -4.56
CA SER A 79 -12.27 -6.42 -3.46
C SER A 79 -10.85 -6.08 -3.05
N SER A 80 -10.36 -6.66 -1.95
CA SER A 80 -8.97 -6.48 -1.50
C SER A 80 -7.93 -6.80 -2.58
N GLY A 81 -8.21 -7.74 -3.50
CA GLY A 81 -7.28 -8.11 -4.57
C GLY A 81 -7.35 -7.26 -5.85
N THR A 82 -8.11 -6.15 -5.88
CA THR A 82 -8.37 -5.39 -7.13
C THR A 82 -7.86 -3.95 -7.18
N PRO A 83 -7.38 -3.31 -6.09
CA PRO A 83 -7.21 -1.86 -6.04
C PRO A 83 -6.22 -1.33 -7.08
N PHE A 84 -5.11 -2.00 -7.29
CA PHE A 84 -4.09 -1.49 -8.21
C PHE A 84 -4.46 -1.71 -9.68
N ARG A 85 -5.28 -2.72 -9.99
CA ARG A 85 -5.89 -2.83 -11.31
C ARG A 85 -6.87 -1.68 -11.56
N GLN A 86 -7.69 -1.34 -10.58
CA GLN A 86 -8.64 -0.23 -10.68
C GLN A 86 -7.89 1.10 -10.88
N LEU A 87 -6.85 1.38 -10.08
CA LEU A 87 -6.00 2.56 -10.25
C LEU A 87 -5.32 2.60 -11.63
N ALA A 88 -4.84 1.46 -12.11
CA ALA A 88 -4.23 1.38 -13.43
C ALA A 88 -5.22 1.72 -14.55
N LEU A 89 -6.46 1.23 -14.46
CA LEU A 89 -7.51 1.54 -15.45
C LEU A 89 -7.92 3.01 -15.41
N GLU A 90 -7.98 3.62 -14.23
CA GLU A 90 -8.21 5.07 -14.11
C GLU A 90 -7.06 5.89 -14.70
N CYS A 91 -5.82 5.49 -14.45
CA CYS A 91 -4.66 6.14 -15.07
C CYS A 91 -4.72 6.05 -16.59
N ASP A 92 -5.07 4.88 -17.16
CA ASP A 92 -5.26 4.71 -18.61
C ASP A 92 -6.34 5.65 -19.15
N ALA A 93 -7.50 5.74 -18.47
CA ALA A 93 -8.61 6.60 -18.87
C ALA A 93 -8.25 8.10 -18.81
N GLN A 94 -7.42 8.49 -17.87
CA GLN A 94 -6.94 9.86 -17.70
C GLN A 94 -5.67 10.15 -18.51
N GLN A 95 -5.18 9.19 -19.30
CA GLN A 95 -3.94 9.30 -20.09
C GLN A 95 -2.71 9.70 -19.26
N ARG A 96 -2.64 9.23 -18.01
CA ARG A 96 -1.50 9.42 -17.10
C ARG A 96 -0.77 8.10 -16.86
N GLY A 97 0.51 8.20 -16.49
CA GLY A 97 1.30 7.00 -16.15
C GLY A 97 0.81 6.33 -14.86
N PHE A 98 0.68 5.00 -14.91
CA PHE A 98 0.52 4.16 -13.72
C PHE A 98 1.90 3.65 -13.30
N HIS A 99 2.39 4.11 -12.15
CA HIS A 99 3.72 3.78 -11.66
C HIS A 99 3.59 3.00 -10.34
N TYR A 100 3.76 1.69 -10.44
CA TYR A 100 3.52 0.76 -9.35
C TYR A 100 4.75 -0.10 -9.07
N THR A 101 5.17 -0.11 -7.82
CA THR A 101 6.25 -0.94 -7.28
C THR A 101 5.68 -1.79 -6.15
N CYS A 102 5.87 -3.10 -6.19
CA CYS A 102 5.44 -4.02 -5.14
C CYS A 102 6.66 -4.72 -4.54
N ILE A 103 6.83 -4.63 -3.23
CA ILE A 103 7.99 -5.17 -2.47
C ILE A 103 7.49 -6.15 -1.41
N GLY A 104 8.07 -7.34 -1.38
CA GLY A 104 7.68 -8.41 -0.48
C GLY A 104 6.85 -9.50 -1.14
N VAL A 105 6.70 -9.45 -2.47
CA VAL A 105 5.82 -10.33 -3.24
C VAL A 105 6.20 -11.79 -3.05
N SER A 106 5.24 -12.59 -2.60
CA SER A 106 5.40 -14.04 -2.53
C SER A 106 5.05 -14.69 -3.88
N ARG A 107 6.03 -15.35 -4.49
CA ARG A 107 5.80 -16.07 -5.75
C ARG A 107 4.72 -17.13 -5.61
N ALA A 108 4.64 -17.77 -4.45
CA ALA A 108 3.68 -18.85 -4.18
C ALA A 108 2.24 -18.33 -3.94
N ALA A 109 2.07 -17.07 -3.56
CA ALA A 109 0.76 -16.49 -3.24
C ALA A 109 0.08 -15.81 -4.45
N ASN A 110 0.77 -15.74 -5.61
CA ASN A 110 0.27 -15.06 -6.81
C ASN A 110 0.10 -16.03 -7.96
N THR A 111 -1.07 -16.00 -8.62
CA THR A 111 -1.34 -16.81 -9.82
C THR A 111 -0.56 -16.31 -11.02
N GLN A 112 -0.38 -17.19 -12.03
CA GLN A 112 0.28 -16.79 -13.28
C GLN A 112 -0.40 -15.58 -13.94
N ALA A 113 -1.72 -15.51 -13.90
CA ALA A 113 -2.48 -14.37 -14.46
C ALA A 113 -2.12 -13.04 -13.82
N LEU A 114 -1.80 -13.01 -12.50
CA LEU A 114 -1.34 -11.80 -11.81
C LEU A 114 0.08 -11.41 -12.23
N TRP A 115 0.96 -12.40 -12.43
CA TRP A 115 2.31 -12.15 -12.95
C TRP A 115 2.27 -11.61 -14.38
N ASP A 116 1.40 -12.15 -15.24
CA ASP A 116 1.22 -11.68 -16.61
C ASP A 116 0.68 -10.24 -16.65
N GLU A 117 -0.29 -9.91 -15.79
CA GLU A 117 -0.81 -8.56 -15.67
C GLU A 117 0.25 -7.57 -15.13
N ALA A 118 1.03 -7.98 -14.13
CA ALA A 118 2.13 -7.17 -13.61
C ALA A 118 3.18 -6.88 -14.69
N ALA A 119 3.55 -7.89 -15.48
CA ALA A 119 4.47 -7.73 -16.60
C ALA A 119 3.90 -6.78 -17.67
N ARG A 120 2.61 -6.93 -18.01
CA ARG A 120 1.92 -6.07 -18.98
C ARG A 120 1.90 -4.60 -18.52
N ARG A 121 1.74 -4.37 -17.23
CA ARG A 121 1.72 -3.05 -16.58
C ARG A 121 3.11 -2.52 -16.23
N GLN A 122 4.17 -3.29 -16.50
CA GLN A 122 5.55 -2.94 -16.17
C GLN A 122 5.76 -2.64 -14.67
N VAL A 123 5.08 -3.42 -13.81
CA VAL A 123 5.21 -3.31 -12.37
C VAL A 123 6.64 -3.66 -11.95
N ALA A 124 7.23 -2.81 -11.12
CA ALA A 124 8.50 -3.13 -10.48
C ALA A 124 8.25 -4.07 -9.30
N ILE A 125 8.91 -5.22 -9.28
CA ILE A 125 8.69 -6.26 -8.27
C ILE A 125 9.99 -6.58 -7.56
N VAL A 126 9.92 -6.68 -6.23
CA VAL A 126 10.95 -7.28 -5.37
C VAL A 126 10.29 -8.40 -4.58
N GLU A 127 10.73 -9.64 -4.80
CA GLU A 127 10.17 -10.81 -4.11
C GLU A 127 10.60 -10.86 -2.64
N ASP A 128 9.82 -11.53 -1.79
CA ASP A 128 10.08 -11.70 -0.36
C ASP A 128 11.47 -12.32 -0.10
N LEU A 129 11.88 -13.31 -0.89
CA LEU A 129 13.23 -13.90 -0.82
C LEU A 129 14.33 -12.90 -1.16
N GLU A 130 14.11 -12.01 -2.13
CA GLU A 130 15.08 -10.96 -2.48
C GLU A 130 15.18 -9.92 -1.35
N VAL A 131 14.06 -9.60 -0.70
CA VAL A 131 14.06 -8.71 0.48
C VAL A 131 14.93 -9.28 1.60
N LEU A 132 14.86 -10.60 1.81
CA LEU A 132 15.61 -11.26 2.89
C LEU A 132 17.09 -11.48 2.57
N THR A 133 17.44 -11.75 1.30
CA THR A 133 18.78 -12.20 0.94
C THR A 133 19.59 -11.18 0.16
N ALA A 134 18.95 -10.17 -0.43
CA ALA A 134 19.58 -9.23 -1.34
C ALA A 134 19.13 -7.76 -1.08
N PHE A 135 18.85 -7.41 0.17
CA PHE A 135 18.30 -6.10 0.54
C PHE A 135 19.08 -4.92 -0.05
N GLU A 136 20.41 -4.94 0.12
CA GLU A 136 21.30 -3.84 -0.30
C GLU A 136 21.40 -3.72 -1.84
N THR A 137 21.18 -4.80 -2.57
CA THR A 137 21.37 -4.85 -4.03
C THR A 137 20.05 -4.86 -4.80
N ARG A 138 18.92 -5.14 -4.14
CA ARG A 138 17.59 -5.18 -4.78
C ARG A 138 16.63 -4.16 -4.20
N VAL A 139 16.53 -4.07 -2.87
CA VAL A 139 15.55 -3.19 -2.22
C VAL A 139 16.02 -1.75 -2.21
N LEU A 140 17.24 -1.47 -1.72
CA LEU A 140 17.73 -0.10 -1.63
C LEU A 140 17.77 0.62 -2.98
N PRO A 141 18.32 0.05 -4.07
CA PRO A 141 18.31 0.71 -5.37
C PRO A 141 16.89 0.97 -5.91
N GLU A 142 15.95 0.08 -5.59
CA GLU A 142 14.55 0.26 -5.98
C GLU A 142 13.90 1.45 -5.23
N LEU A 143 14.16 1.59 -3.93
CA LEU A 143 13.69 2.73 -3.14
C LEU A 143 14.32 4.04 -3.63
N GLU A 144 15.63 4.05 -3.86
CA GLU A 144 16.34 5.22 -4.39
C GLU A 144 15.80 5.64 -5.75
N ARG A 145 15.52 4.68 -6.63
CA ARG A 145 14.90 4.93 -7.94
C ARG A 145 13.53 5.58 -7.79
N ASN A 146 12.65 5.03 -6.95
CA ASN A 146 11.33 5.58 -6.68
C ASN A 146 11.42 7.02 -6.12
N ILE A 147 12.29 7.24 -5.13
CA ILE A 147 12.49 8.57 -4.54
C ILE A 147 13.03 9.56 -5.58
N ALA A 148 13.94 9.15 -6.47
CA ALA A 148 14.52 10.03 -7.48
C ALA A 148 13.53 10.34 -8.61
N GLN A 149 12.78 9.35 -9.08
CA GLN A 149 11.99 9.41 -10.31
C GLN A 149 10.66 10.14 -10.16
N PHE A 150 10.00 10.03 -8.98
CA PHE A 150 8.65 10.54 -8.79
C PHE A 150 8.63 11.86 -8.04
N ASP A 151 7.63 12.69 -8.35
CA ASP A 151 7.40 13.98 -7.67
C ASP A 151 6.75 13.75 -6.31
N ARG A 152 5.83 12.78 -6.23
CA ARG A 152 5.11 12.36 -5.03
C ARG A 152 5.14 10.85 -4.87
N LEU A 153 5.06 10.40 -3.62
CA LEU A 153 4.99 8.98 -3.27
C LEU A 153 3.72 8.71 -2.45
N TYR A 154 3.09 7.61 -2.77
CA TYR A 154 2.05 6.97 -1.98
C TYR A 154 2.55 5.58 -1.56
N LEU A 155 2.54 5.32 -0.26
CA LEU A 155 2.94 4.05 0.34
C LEU A 155 1.70 3.35 0.88
N THR A 156 1.47 2.13 0.46
CA THR A 156 0.46 1.25 1.05
C THR A 156 1.15 0.04 1.67
N ILE A 157 0.71 -0.33 2.86
CA ILE A 157 1.30 -1.43 3.63
C ILE A 157 0.18 -2.41 3.94
N ASP A 158 0.16 -3.50 3.19
CA ASP A 158 -0.60 -4.68 3.56
C ASP A 158 0.13 -5.39 4.70
N LEU A 159 -0.54 -5.54 5.82
CA LEU A 159 0.08 -6.15 7.00
C LEU A 159 0.33 -7.65 6.83
N ASP A 160 -0.26 -8.27 5.79
CA ASP A 160 0.00 -9.68 5.46
C ASP A 160 1.38 -9.91 4.81
N VAL A 161 2.07 -8.83 4.42
CA VAL A 161 3.49 -8.90 4.02
C VAL A 161 4.38 -9.38 5.18
N LEU A 162 3.96 -9.15 6.42
CA LEU A 162 4.67 -9.62 7.61
C LEU A 162 4.53 -11.14 7.77
N PRO A 163 5.54 -11.83 8.32
CA PRO A 163 5.39 -13.25 8.59
C PRO A 163 4.29 -13.52 9.62
N ALA A 164 3.57 -14.62 9.46
CA ALA A 164 2.48 -15.02 10.33
C ALA A 164 2.84 -15.03 11.83
N ARG A 165 4.11 -15.30 12.18
CA ARG A 165 4.61 -15.22 13.56
C ARG A 165 4.64 -13.80 14.13
N GLU A 166 4.64 -12.76 13.29
CA GLU A 166 4.66 -11.35 13.69
C GLU A 166 3.29 -10.69 13.47
N MET A 167 2.55 -11.16 12.47
CA MET A 167 1.22 -10.67 12.12
C MET A 167 0.25 -11.83 11.84
N PRO A 168 -0.28 -12.46 12.90
CA PRO A 168 -1.32 -13.50 12.75
C PRO A 168 -2.70 -12.93 12.38
N ALA A 169 -2.89 -11.62 12.60
CA ALA A 169 -4.18 -10.92 12.51
C ALA A 169 -4.49 -10.42 11.10
N VAL A 170 -4.37 -11.30 10.10
CA VAL A 170 -4.68 -11.04 8.70
C VAL A 170 -5.42 -12.23 8.08
N SER A 171 -6.11 -12.01 6.96
CA SER A 171 -6.88 -13.07 6.27
C SER A 171 -5.99 -14.07 5.53
N ALA A 172 -4.82 -13.64 5.05
CA ALA A 172 -3.88 -14.42 4.26
C ALA A 172 -2.45 -14.38 4.83
N PRO A 173 -2.19 -14.99 6.00
CA PRO A 173 -0.92 -14.84 6.70
C PRO A 173 0.24 -15.47 5.91
N ALA A 174 1.31 -14.69 5.68
CA ALA A 174 2.50 -15.12 4.97
C ALA A 174 3.32 -16.14 5.78
N ALA A 175 3.67 -17.25 5.16
CA ALA A 175 4.54 -18.26 5.81
C ALA A 175 5.98 -17.76 5.97
N LEU A 176 6.51 -17.04 4.97
CA LEU A 176 7.85 -16.44 4.98
C LEU A 176 7.76 -14.97 5.39
N GLY A 177 7.26 -14.11 4.51
CA GLY A 177 7.03 -12.70 4.75
C GLY A 177 8.28 -11.85 4.96
N VAL A 178 8.08 -10.56 5.06
CA VAL A 178 9.11 -9.54 5.34
C VAL A 178 9.09 -9.21 6.84
N PRO A 179 10.15 -9.48 7.62
CA PRO A 179 10.16 -9.21 9.05
C PRO A 179 9.92 -7.72 9.35
N LEU A 180 9.23 -7.42 10.46
CA LEU A 180 8.88 -6.05 10.88
C LEU A 180 10.08 -5.10 10.89
N GLY A 181 11.23 -5.57 11.40
CA GLY A 181 12.45 -4.77 11.39
C GLY A 181 12.94 -4.41 10.00
N THR A 182 12.78 -5.32 9.02
CA THR A 182 13.13 -5.08 7.62
C THR A 182 12.11 -4.17 6.96
N LEU A 183 10.82 -4.35 7.23
CA LEU A 183 9.76 -3.45 6.77
C LEU A 183 10.05 -2.00 7.21
N LEU A 184 10.43 -1.78 8.45
CA LEU A 184 10.77 -0.46 8.96
C LEU A 184 11.99 0.15 8.25
N ARG A 185 12.99 -0.67 7.84
CA ARG A 185 14.12 -0.20 7.01
C ARG A 185 13.69 0.27 5.62
N ILE A 186 12.60 -0.28 5.08
CA ILE A 186 12.01 0.16 3.80
C ILE A 186 11.24 1.48 3.99
N VAL A 187 10.45 1.57 5.06
CA VAL A 187 9.56 2.70 5.34
C VAL A 187 10.32 3.98 5.69
N GLU A 188 11.42 3.88 6.46
CA GLU A 188 12.16 5.04 6.94
C GLU A 188 12.63 5.99 5.82
N PRO A 189 13.37 5.54 4.78
CA PRO A 189 13.83 6.43 3.72
C PRO A 189 12.69 7.08 2.93
N LEU A 190 11.57 6.38 2.76
CA LEU A 190 10.37 6.93 2.12
C LEU A 190 9.77 8.07 2.94
N CYS A 191 9.60 7.88 4.26
CA CYS A 191 9.13 8.92 5.18
C CYS A 191 10.05 10.15 5.18
N ARG A 192 11.35 9.95 5.13
CA ARG A 192 12.35 11.02 5.15
C ARG A 192 12.60 11.70 3.81
N SER A 193 12.08 11.15 2.72
CA SER A 193 12.29 11.67 1.36
C SER A 193 11.73 13.07 1.10
N GLY A 194 10.79 13.52 1.92
CA GLY A 194 10.01 14.73 1.68
C GLY A 194 8.93 14.59 0.59
N LYS A 195 8.89 13.47 -0.12
CA LYS A 195 7.96 13.20 -1.24
C LYS A 195 6.75 12.36 -0.85
N LEU A 196 6.81 11.64 0.28
CA LEU A 196 5.72 10.79 0.74
C LEU A 196 4.52 11.65 1.17
N GLN A 197 3.37 11.45 0.54
CA GLN A 197 2.15 12.24 0.78
C GLN A 197 1.07 11.45 1.50
N ALA A 198 1.02 10.15 1.26
CA ALA A 198 -0.03 9.29 1.76
C ALA A 198 0.54 7.95 2.20
N VAL A 199 0.03 7.43 3.31
CA VAL A 199 0.31 6.06 3.77
C VAL A 199 -0.99 5.43 4.23
N ASP A 200 -1.20 4.15 3.93
CA ASP A 200 -2.19 3.34 4.63
C ASP A 200 -1.59 2.06 5.21
N LEU A 201 -2.26 1.57 6.24
CA LEU A 201 -2.05 0.27 6.85
C LEU A 201 -3.36 -0.51 6.73
N VAL A 202 -3.34 -1.63 6.05
CA VAL A 202 -4.53 -2.39 5.68
C VAL A 202 -4.43 -3.86 6.09
N GLU A 203 -5.52 -4.59 5.94
CA GLU A 203 -5.69 -6.03 6.20
C GLU A 203 -5.59 -6.45 7.68
N PHE A 204 -5.50 -5.53 8.63
CA PHE A 204 -5.60 -5.90 10.04
C PHE A 204 -7.01 -6.41 10.38
N ASN A 205 -7.12 -7.69 10.76
CA ASN A 205 -8.37 -8.28 11.21
C ASN A 205 -8.28 -8.68 12.70
N PRO A 206 -8.93 -7.92 13.60
CA PRO A 206 -8.85 -8.19 15.04
C PRO A 206 -9.45 -9.53 15.45
N LEU A 207 -10.30 -10.16 14.62
CA LEU A 207 -10.85 -11.48 14.91
C LEU A 207 -9.80 -12.61 14.85
N PHE A 208 -8.72 -12.39 14.11
CA PHE A 208 -7.61 -13.33 13.99
C PHE A 208 -6.43 -12.98 14.91
N ASP A 209 -6.52 -11.87 15.66
CA ASP A 209 -5.42 -11.43 16.52
C ASP A 209 -5.28 -12.35 17.73
N ILE A 210 -4.03 -12.64 18.09
CA ILE A 210 -3.66 -13.46 19.23
C ILE A 210 -3.05 -12.56 20.29
N ASP A 211 -3.72 -12.40 21.42
CA ASP A 211 -3.26 -11.57 22.56
C ASP A 211 -2.88 -10.14 22.20
N GLY A 212 -3.46 -9.60 21.13
CA GLY A 212 -3.17 -8.25 20.63
C GLY A 212 -1.76 -8.12 20.01
N GLN A 213 -1.16 -9.21 19.57
CA GLN A 213 0.17 -9.21 18.95
C GLN A 213 0.16 -8.42 17.65
N GLY A 214 -0.80 -8.69 16.76
CA GLY A 214 -0.97 -7.99 15.49
C GLY A 214 -1.27 -6.51 15.70
N ALA A 215 -2.18 -6.18 16.62
CA ALA A 215 -2.50 -4.79 16.97
C ALA A 215 -1.25 -4.01 17.43
N ARG A 216 -0.40 -4.63 18.26
CA ARG A 216 0.85 -3.98 18.69
C ARG A 216 1.84 -3.79 17.57
N ALA A 217 1.95 -4.75 16.64
CA ALA A 217 2.80 -4.61 15.46
C ALA A 217 2.31 -3.49 14.54
N ALA A 218 1.02 -3.47 14.20
CA ALA A 218 0.40 -2.42 13.39
C ALA A 218 0.55 -1.02 14.03
N ALA A 219 0.26 -0.91 15.33
CA ALA A 219 0.45 0.33 16.08
C ALA A 219 1.92 0.80 16.09
N ARG A 220 2.88 -0.13 16.15
CA ARG A 220 4.31 0.20 16.07
C ARG A 220 4.67 0.77 14.70
N VAL A 221 4.15 0.21 13.61
CA VAL A 221 4.37 0.72 12.25
C VAL A 221 3.78 2.12 12.12
N ALA A 222 2.50 2.30 12.50
CA ALA A 222 1.82 3.61 12.45
C ALA A 222 2.57 4.68 13.26
N TRP A 223 2.99 4.35 14.48
CA TRP A 223 3.76 5.27 15.32
C TRP A 223 5.10 5.64 14.68
N GLN A 224 5.78 4.67 14.09
CA GLN A 224 7.09 4.88 13.48
C GLN A 224 7.00 5.78 12.25
N ILE A 225 5.96 5.58 11.42
CA ILE A 225 5.63 6.44 10.29
C ILE A 225 5.42 7.88 10.79
N ALA A 226 4.51 8.08 11.74
CA ALA A 226 4.22 9.40 12.29
C ALA A 226 5.46 10.09 12.89
N HIS A 227 6.39 9.33 13.46
CA HIS A 227 7.64 9.85 14.02
C HIS A 227 8.64 10.29 12.94
N TRP A 228 8.77 9.54 11.86
CA TRP A 228 9.72 9.84 10.76
C TRP A 228 9.18 10.85 9.75
N TRP A 229 7.88 10.94 9.64
CA TRP A 229 7.19 11.75 8.64
C TRP A 229 7.14 13.23 9.05
N ARG A 230 8.27 13.89 8.99
CA ARG A 230 8.46 15.30 9.43
C ARG A 230 8.54 16.25 8.24
#